data_c5cb307e60ebbd08a33a901b2c9335d9
#
_entry.id   c5cb307e60ebbd08a33a901b2c9335d9
#
_cell.length_a   1.000
_cell.length_b   1.000
_cell.length_c   1.000
_cell.angle_alpha   90.00
_cell.angle_beta   90.00
_cell.angle_gamma   90.00
#
_symmetry.space_group_name_H-M   'P 1'
#
loop_
_entity.id
_entity.type
_entity.pdbx_description
1 polymer ?
#
loop_
_entity_poly.entity_id
_entity_poly.type
_entity_poly.pdbx_seq_one_letter_code
_entity_poly.pdbx_strand_id
1 'polypeptide(L)'
;MIGEDPVAPDWVKPLCQVALNWKEGRLSIRQHFQNASPDLSDGRFGAFVRAYLSQHPVLMDAWQAYSEDKRTSSGPYLDGRRVGFFEVLDGKGRYQDVRGYRDRAAACADFVYREAMSVLENRRVPGLPR
;
A
#
# COMPACT_ATOMS: atom_id res chain seq x y z
N MET A 1 -3.06 9.16 34.15
CA MET A 1 -2.31 9.39 32.93
C MET A 1 -3.14 9.02 31.73
N ILE A 2 -3.14 9.86 30.78
CA ILE A 2 -3.80 9.56 29.52
C ILE A 2 -3.09 8.36 28.90
N GLY A 3 -3.85 7.37 28.45
CA GLY A 3 -3.27 6.18 27.84
C GLY A 3 -2.29 6.55 26.72
N GLU A 4 -1.16 5.91 26.72
CA GLU A 4 -0.19 6.07 25.64
C GLU A 4 -0.78 5.53 24.35
N ASP A 5 -0.51 6.19 23.24
CA ASP A 5 -0.81 5.61 21.94
C ASP A 5 -0.07 4.29 21.79
N PRO A 6 -0.72 3.26 21.24
CA PRO A 6 -0.02 2.00 21.03
C PRO A 6 1.20 2.24 20.18
N VAL A 7 2.33 1.67 20.60
CA VAL A 7 3.57 1.74 19.83
C VAL A 7 3.34 0.97 18.54
N ALA A 8 3.62 1.61 17.41
CA ALA A 8 3.51 0.97 16.12
C ALA A 8 4.48 -0.21 16.02
N PRO A 9 4.06 -1.34 15.44
CA PRO A 9 4.95 -2.47 15.20
C PRO A 9 6.18 -2.08 14.37
N ASP A 10 7.27 -2.80 14.54
CA ASP A 10 8.53 -2.51 13.86
C ASP A 10 8.44 -2.58 12.34
N TRP A 11 7.47 -3.32 11.81
CA TRP A 11 7.30 -3.44 10.36
C TRP A 11 6.65 -2.22 9.69
N VAL A 12 6.03 -1.32 10.44
CA VAL A 12 5.26 -0.20 9.86
C VAL A 12 6.15 0.76 9.09
N LYS A 13 7.23 1.23 9.71
CA LYS A 13 8.15 2.16 9.07
C LYS A 13 8.79 1.57 7.80
N PRO A 14 9.45 0.39 7.86
CA PRO A 14 10.07 -0.16 6.66
C PRO A 14 9.04 -0.49 5.57
N LEU A 15 7.83 -0.92 5.94
CA LEU A 15 6.77 -1.15 4.97
C LEU A 15 6.38 0.14 4.24
N CYS A 16 6.17 1.22 4.97
CA CYS A 16 5.79 2.50 4.38
C CYS A 16 6.88 3.07 3.47
N GLN A 17 8.14 2.70 3.70
CA GLN A 17 9.28 3.16 2.90
C GLN A 17 9.57 2.29 1.68
N VAL A 18 8.85 1.19 1.49
CA VAL A 18 9.14 0.23 0.41
C VAL A 18 9.16 0.90 -0.97
N ALA A 19 8.16 1.70 -1.31
CA ALA A 19 8.08 2.33 -2.62
C ALA A 19 9.26 3.26 -2.90
N LEU A 20 9.65 4.04 -1.89
CA LEU A 20 10.79 4.94 -2.00
C LEU A 20 12.10 4.17 -2.16
N ASN A 21 12.31 3.15 -1.32
CA ASN A 21 13.54 2.35 -1.35
C ASN A 21 13.65 1.51 -2.63
N TRP A 22 12.53 1.02 -3.14
CA TRP A 22 12.50 0.25 -4.39
C TRP A 22 12.98 1.10 -5.57
N LYS A 23 12.56 2.35 -5.63
CA LYS A 23 12.96 3.26 -6.71
C LYS A 23 14.46 3.47 -6.77
N GLU A 24 15.11 3.52 -5.61
CA GLU A 24 16.53 3.82 -5.47
C GLU A 24 17.42 2.58 -5.38
N GLY A 25 16.81 1.41 -5.14
CA GLY A 25 17.52 0.20 -4.82
C GLY A 25 17.64 -0.80 -5.96
N ARG A 26 18.29 -1.93 -5.66
CA ARG A 26 18.50 -3.03 -6.60
C ARG A 26 17.65 -4.26 -6.29
N LEU A 27 16.97 -4.25 -5.15
CA LEU A 27 16.12 -5.37 -4.74
C LEU A 27 14.79 -5.33 -5.47
N SER A 28 14.19 -6.50 -5.70
CA SER A 28 12.84 -6.58 -6.24
C SER A 28 11.83 -6.04 -5.23
N ILE A 29 10.66 -5.67 -5.73
CA ILE A 29 9.59 -5.23 -4.83
C ILE A 29 9.22 -6.32 -3.82
N ARG A 30 9.20 -7.58 -4.23
CA ARG A 30 8.93 -8.70 -3.32
C ARG A 30 9.95 -8.75 -2.19
N GLN A 31 11.25 -8.59 -2.48
CA GLN A 31 12.28 -8.60 -1.46
C GLN A 31 12.13 -7.44 -0.48
N HIS A 32 11.77 -6.25 -0.96
CA HIS A 32 11.48 -5.11 -0.08
C HIS A 32 10.31 -5.41 0.87
N PHE A 33 9.23 -5.99 0.36
CA PHE A 33 8.10 -6.39 1.21
C PHE A 33 8.50 -7.49 2.20
N GLN A 34 9.25 -8.49 1.75
CA GLN A 34 9.73 -9.56 2.62
C GLN A 34 10.62 -9.03 3.75
N ASN A 35 11.51 -8.10 3.43
CA ASN A 35 12.40 -7.49 4.42
C ASN A 35 11.62 -6.65 5.45
N ALA A 36 10.56 -5.98 5.03
CA ALA A 36 9.70 -5.25 5.96
C ALA A 36 8.91 -6.21 6.86
N SER A 37 8.58 -7.39 6.35
CA SER A 37 7.89 -8.44 7.09
C SER A 37 6.61 -7.96 7.79
N PRO A 38 5.65 -7.36 7.04
CA PRO A 38 4.44 -6.84 7.67
C PRO A 38 3.55 -7.97 8.17
N ASP A 39 2.85 -7.72 9.27
CA ASP A 39 1.80 -8.63 9.77
C ASP A 39 0.48 -8.31 9.07
N LEU A 40 0.19 -9.01 8.00
CA LEU A 40 -1.02 -8.78 7.20
C LEU A 40 -2.30 -9.22 7.91
N SER A 41 -2.17 -9.97 9.00
CA SER A 41 -3.31 -10.42 9.80
C SER A 41 -3.66 -9.45 10.94
N ASP A 42 -2.81 -8.45 11.20
CA ASP A 42 -3.07 -7.47 12.26
C ASP A 42 -4.27 -6.59 11.87
N GLY A 43 -5.34 -6.66 12.66
CA GLY A 43 -6.54 -5.86 12.43
C GLY A 43 -6.31 -4.35 12.50
N ARG A 44 -5.16 -3.91 13.05
CA ARG A 44 -4.78 -2.49 13.14
C ARG A 44 -3.85 -2.06 12.02
N PHE A 45 -3.57 -2.94 11.05
CA PHE A 45 -2.66 -2.66 9.94
C PHE A 45 -2.96 -1.31 9.29
N GLY A 46 -4.21 -1.10 8.88
CA GLY A 46 -4.61 0.14 8.21
C GLY A 46 -4.41 1.38 9.08
N ALA A 47 -4.75 1.28 10.36
CA ALA A 47 -4.59 2.42 11.28
C ALA A 47 -3.13 2.79 11.48
N PHE A 48 -2.24 1.81 11.69
CA PHE A 48 -0.81 2.07 11.85
C PHE A 48 -0.18 2.66 10.60
N VAL A 49 -0.47 2.07 9.44
CA VAL A 49 0.10 2.53 8.16
C VAL A 49 -0.40 3.93 7.82
N ARG A 50 -1.71 4.17 7.97
CA ARG A 50 -2.30 5.49 7.73
C ARG A 50 -1.67 6.56 8.63
N ALA A 51 -1.51 6.28 9.92
CA ALA A 51 -0.93 7.23 10.87
C ALA A 51 0.51 7.60 10.47
N TYR A 52 1.30 6.61 10.11
CA TYR A 52 2.68 6.86 9.68
C TYR A 52 2.73 7.67 8.38
N LEU A 53 1.95 7.28 7.38
CA LEU A 53 1.93 7.96 6.08
C LEU A 53 1.45 9.41 6.19
N SER A 54 0.48 9.68 7.05
CA SER A 54 -0.03 11.05 7.24
C SER A 54 1.04 12.01 7.76
N GLN A 55 2.04 11.50 8.46
CA GLN A 55 3.18 12.28 8.96
C GLN A 55 4.34 12.33 7.97
N HIS A 56 4.27 11.58 6.86
CA HIS A 56 5.34 11.47 5.88
C HIS A 56 4.80 11.58 4.45
N PRO A 57 4.35 12.77 4.02
CA PRO A 57 3.73 12.95 2.70
C PRO A 57 4.61 12.50 1.52
N VAL A 58 5.93 12.61 1.67
CA VAL A 58 6.88 12.15 0.65
C VAL A 58 6.69 10.66 0.34
N LEU A 59 6.36 9.87 1.37
CA LEU A 59 6.12 8.44 1.17
C LEU A 59 4.84 8.18 0.39
N MET A 60 3.81 8.99 0.60
CA MET A 60 2.58 8.89 -0.20
C MET A 60 2.85 9.23 -1.68
N ASP A 61 3.70 10.21 -1.94
CA ASP A 61 4.11 10.54 -3.30
C ASP A 61 4.87 9.38 -3.94
N ALA A 62 5.74 8.72 -3.18
CA ALA A 62 6.48 7.55 -3.66
C ALA A 62 5.54 6.39 -4.01
N TRP A 63 4.54 6.11 -3.19
CA TRP A 63 3.55 5.06 -3.48
C TRP A 63 2.70 5.40 -4.69
N GLN A 64 2.32 6.66 -4.86
CA GLN A 64 1.58 7.11 -6.05
C GLN A 64 2.41 6.88 -7.32
N ALA A 65 3.67 7.29 -7.32
CA ALA A 65 4.58 7.08 -8.45
C ALA A 65 4.78 5.60 -8.74
N TYR A 66 4.96 4.79 -7.70
CA TYR A 66 5.08 3.34 -7.84
C TYR A 66 3.83 2.75 -8.51
N SER A 67 2.65 3.15 -8.07
CA SER A 67 1.40 2.67 -8.65
C SER A 67 1.28 3.04 -10.13
N GLU A 68 1.67 4.25 -10.49
CA GLU A 68 1.63 4.71 -11.89
C GLU A 68 2.59 3.91 -12.76
N ASP A 69 3.80 3.65 -12.28
CA ASP A 69 4.82 2.91 -13.02
C ASP A 69 4.40 1.46 -13.30
N LYS A 70 3.65 0.85 -12.41
CA LYS A 70 3.25 -0.56 -12.56
C LYS A 70 1.97 -0.78 -13.35
N ARG A 71 1.29 0.26 -13.84
CA ARG A 71 -0.01 0.12 -14.53
C ARG A 71 0.07 -0.52 -15.92
N THR A 72 1.22 -1.04 -16.29
CA THR A 72 1.38 -1.84 -17.49
C THR A 72 0.97 -3.30 -17.29
N SER A 73 0.70 -3.70 -16.04
CA SER A 73 0.28 -5.05 -15.67
C SER A 73 -0.90 -5.01 -14.72
N SER A 74 -1.63 -6.12 -14.64
CA SER A 74 -2.77 -6.22 -13.73
C SER A 74 -2.34 -6.21 -12.28
N GLY A 75 -3.12 -5.55 -11.42
CA GLY A 75 -2.88 -5.51 -9.98
C GLY A 75 -3.55 -4.34 -9.31
N PRO A 76 -3.31 -4.17 -7.99
CA PRO A 76 -3.80 -3.01 -7.28
C PRO A 76 -3.27 -1.71 -7.87
N TYR A 77 -4.05 -0.63 -7.74
CA TYR A 77 -3.60 0.70 -8.14
C TYR A 77 -4.01 1.74 -7.11
N LEU A 78 -3.27 2.83 -7.08
CA LEU A 78 -3.53 4.01 -6.26
C LEU A 78 -3.62 5.24 -7.18
N ASP A 79 -4.66 6.03 -7.00
CA ASP A 79 -4.82 7.30 -7.70
C ASP A 79 -5.36 8.35 -6.74
N GLY A 80 -4.44 9.03 -6.06
CA GLY A 80 -4.77 10.03 -5.07
C GLY A 80 -5.58 9.46 -3.91
N ARG A 81 -6.90 9.65 -3.93
CA ARG A 81 -7.80 9.16 -2.88
C ARG A 81 -8.64 7.97 -3.33
N ARG A 82 -8.30 7.36 -4.47
CA ARG A 82 -8.99 6.18 -4.98
C ARG A 82 -8.05 5.00 -5.04
N VAL A 83 -8.56 3.84 -4.68
CA VAL A 83 -7.84 2.57 -4.70
C VAL A 83 -8.73 1.52 -5.33
N GLY A 84 -8.15 0.63 -6.12
CA GLY A 84 -8.88 -0.48 -6.71
C GLY A 84 -7.94 -1.46 -7.37
N PHE A 85 -8.44 -2.18 -8.34
CA PHE A 85 -7.64 -3.08 -9.16
C PHE A 85 -7.66 -2.61 -10.60
N PHE A 86 -6.50 -2.69 -11.23
CA PHE A 86 -6.33 -2.43 -12.64
C PHE A 86 -6.12 -3.77 -13.33
N GLU A 87 -6.99 -4.10 -14.29
CA GLU A 87 -6.93 -5.35 -15.01
C GLU A 87 -6.65 -5.07 -16.47
N VAL A 88 -5.65 -5.76 -17.01
CA VAL A 88 -5.29 -5.64 -18.44
C VAL A 88 -5.84 -6.88 -19.15
N LEU A 89 -6.81 -6.66 -20.05
CA LEU A 89 -7.41 -7.69 -20.88
C LEU A 89 -7.36 -7.25 -22.34
N ASP A 90 -6.81 -8.11 -23.21
CA ASP A 90 -6.72 -7.85 -24.64
C ASP A 90 -6.09 -6.50 -24.96
N GLY A 91 -5.05 -6.12 -24.23
CA GLY A 91 -4.35 -4.86 -24.40
C GLY A 91 -5.09 -3.63 -23.89
N LYS A 92 -6.24 -3.83 -23.22
CA LYS A 92 -7.03 -2.74 -22.65
C LYS A 92 -7.06 -2.82 -21.14
N GLY A 93 -6.93 -1.66 -20.49
CA GLY A 93 -7.01 -1.57 -19.03
C GLY A 93 -8.44 -1.31 -18.56
N ARG A 94 -8.80 -1.95 -17.46
CA ARG A 94 -10.07 -1.73 -16.75
C ARG A 94 -9.82 -1.54 -15.29
N TYR A 95 -10.49 -0.54 -14.70
CA TYR A 95 -10.48 -0.32 -13.26
C TYR A 95 -11.65 -1.08 -12.63
N GLN A 96 -11.37 -1.84 -11.57
CA GLN A 96 -12.36 -2.65 -10.85
C GLN A 96 -12.26 -2.40 -9.36
N ASP A 97 -13.38 -2.61 -8.66
CA ASP A 97 -13.47 -2.52 -7.21
C ASP A 97 -12.92 -1.21 -6.66
N VAL A 98 -13.22 -0.11 -7.34
CA VAL A 98 -12.73 1.22 -6.98
C VAL A 98 -13.40 1.70 -5.70
N ARG A 99 -12.59 2.16 -4.76
CA ARG A 99 -13.04 2.70 -3.49
C ARG A 99 -12.44 4.09 -3.29
N GLY A 100 -13.29 5.07 -2.98
CA GLY A 100 -12.87 6.42 -2.66
C GLY A 100 -12.68 6.63 -1.17
N TYR A 101 -11.75 7.50 -0.81
CA TYR A 101 -11.44 7.85 0.57
C TYR A 101 -11.47 9.37 0.75
N ARG A 102 -11.75 9.81 1.98
CA ARG A 102 -11.71 11.24 2.30
C ARG A 102 -10.30 11.79 2.37
N ASP A 103 -9.36 10.96 2.84
CA ASP A 103 -8.00 11.42 2.96
C ASP A 103 -7.04 10.48 2.21
N ARG A 104 -5.95 11.09 1.73
CA ARG A 104 -4.95 10.43 0.92
C ARG A 104 -4.23 9.32 1.68
N ALA A 105 -3.98 9.53 2.98
CA ALA A 105 -3.28 8.54 3.79
C ALA A 105 -4.12 7.26 3.95
N ALA A 106 -5.44 7.39 4.09
CA ALA A 106 -6.32 6.23 4.16
C ALA A 106 -6.32 5.45 2.84
N ALA A 107 -6.38 6.14 1.71
CA ALA A 107 -6.30 5.50 0.40
C ALA A 107 -4.95 4.81 0.22
N CYS A 108 -3.87 5.48 0.55
CA CYS A 108 -2.53 4.92 0.42
C CYS A 108 -2.35 3.68 1.31
N ALA A 109 -2.85 3.70 2.53
CA ALA A 109 -2.80 2.54 3.43
C ALA A 109 -3.54 1.33 2.85
N ASP A 110 -4.72 1.55 2.26
CA ASP A 110 -5.47 0.48 1.60
C ASP A 110 -4.69 -0.08 0.40
N PHE A 111 -4.08 0.78 -0.40
CA PHE A 111 -3.26 0.35 -1.52
C PHE A 111 -2.06 -0.50 -1.05
N VAL A 112 -1.36 -0.04 -0.03
CA VAL A 112 -0.22 -0.78 0.54
C VAL A 112 -0.64 -2.17 1.00
N TYR A 113 -1.79 -2.27 1.66
CA TYR A 113 -2.33 -3.56 2.09
C TYR A 113 -2.62 -4.48 0.90
N ARG A 114 -3.34 -3.99 -0.11
CA ARG A 114 -3.68 -4.78 -1.30
C ARG A 114 -2.43 -5.21 -2.05
N GLU A 115 -1.46 -4.32 -2.18
CA GLU A 115 -0.20 -4.61 -2.88
C GLU A 115 0.62 -5.65 -2.11
N ALA A 116 0.73 -5.51 -0.79
CA ALA A 116 1.42 -6.49 0.03
C ALA A 116 0.78 -7.89 -0.07
N MET A 117 -0.55 -7.96 -0.03
CA MET A 117 -1.26 -9.22 -0.21
C MET A 117 -1.02 -9.81 -1.60
N SER A 118 -1.01 -8.97 -2.62
CA SER A 118 -0.76 -9.41 -4.00
C SER A 118 0.66 -9.93 -4.17
N VAL A 119 1.65 -9.21 -3.66
CA VAL A 119 3.07 -9.53 -3.84
C VAL A 119 3.50 -10.70 -2.95
N LEU A 120 3.11 -10.68 -1.68
CA LEU A 120 3.58 -11.68 -0.70
C LEU A 120 2.76 -12.96 -0.69
N GLU A 121 1.47 -12.87 -0.91
CA GLU A 121 0.57 -14.01 -0.81
C GLU A 121 -0.10 -14.38 -2.14
N ASN A 122 0.17 -13.64 -3.19
CA ASN A 122 -0.43 -13.83 -4.51
C ASN A 122 -1.97 -13.87 -4.44
N ARG A 123 -2.54 -12.95 -3.64
CA ARG A 123 -3.98 -12.89 -3.40
C ARG A 123 -4.53 -11.51 -3.71
N ARG A 124 -5.64 -11.49 -4.43
CA ARG A 124 -6.44 -10.30 -4.59
C ARG A 124 -7.41 -10.20 -3.42
N VAL A 125 -7.41 -9.06 -2.73
CA VAL A 125 -8.31 -8.82 -1.59
C VAL A 125 -9.11 -7.55 -1.82
N PRO A 126 -10.32 -7.45 -1.23
CA PRO A 126 -11.19 -6.28 -1.45
C PRO A 126 -10.71 -5.00 -0.77
N GLY A 127 -9.59 -5.05 -0.06
CA GLY A 127 -9.04 -3.92 0.65
C GLY A 127 -9.25 -4.01 2.15
N LEU A 128 -8.84 -2.95 2.85
CA LEU A 128 -8.99 -2.88 4.30
C LEU A 128 -10.45 -2.71 4.69
N PRO A 129 -10.88 -3.28 5.82
CA PRO A 129 -12.20 -2.99 6.38
C PRO A 129 -12.33 -1.49 6.67
N ARG A 130 -13.50 -0.98 6.44
CA ARG A 130 -13.80 0.42 6.74
C ARG A 130 -14.20 0.61 8.19
#